data_566bb08da6a01c401dbefe2722897922
#
_entry.id   566bb08da6a01c401dbefe2722897922
#
_cell.length_a   1.000
_cell.length_b   1.000
_cell.length_c   1.000
_cell.angle_alpha   90.00
_cell.angle_beta   90.00
_cell.angle_gamma   90.00
#
_symmetry.space_group_name_H-M   'P 1'
#
loop_
_entity.id
_entity.type
_entity.pdbx_description
1 polymer ?
#
loop_
_entity_poly.entity_id
_entity_poly.type
_entity_poly.pdbx_seq_one_letter_code
_entity_poly.pdbx_strand_id
1 'polypeptide(L)'
;MTKKIAVINDLSGFGRCSLTAAISVISAMGIQACPLPTAILTAQTGYPHYYLDDYTDKMDIYRQEWQKMGQHFDGIYTGFVASEAQIDQIFHFIDTFYTSDTFLLVDPVMG
;
A
#
# COMPACT_ATOMS: atom_id res chain seq x y z
N MET A 1 -4.12 -11.60 19.50
CA MET A 1 -4.01 -11.65 18.04
C MET A 1 -3.29 -10.41 17.53
N THR A 2 -2.40 -10.61 16.59
CA THR A 2 -1.68 -9.49 15.98
C THR A 2 -2.62 -8.70 15.06
N LYS A 3 -2.66 -7.39 15.24
CA LYS A 3 -3.41 -6.53 14.34
C LYS A 3 -2.69 -6.42 13.01
N LYS A 4 -3.45 -6.24 11.94
CA LYS A 4 -2.95 -6.16 10.57
C LYS A 4 -3.39 -4.86 9.92
N ILE A 5 -2.44 -4.22 9.23
CA ILE A 5 -2.70 -3.02 8.44
C ILE A 5 -2.29 -3.28 7.01
N ALA A 6 -3.22 -3.08 6.07
CA ALA A 6 -2.90 -3.09 4.65
C ALA A 6 -2.22 -1.76 4.31
N VAL A 7 -1.05 -1.82 3.68
CA VAL A 7 -0.26 -0.63 3.34
C VAL A 7 -0.16 -0.53 1.84
N ILE A 8 -0.83 0.46 1.27
CA ILE A 8 -0.89 0.66 -0.17
C ILE A 8 0.04 1.82 -0.54
N ASN A 9 1.17 1.50 -1.13
CA ASN A 9 2.17 2.51 -1.47
C ASN A 9 3.20 1.91 -2.44
N ASP A 10 4.08 2.75 -2.96
CA ASP A 10 5.16 2.26 -3.82
C ASP A 10 6.30 1.67 -3.00
N LEU A 11 7.11 0.82 -3.65
CA LEU A 11 8.27 0.19 -3.05
C LEU A 11 9.52 0.56 -3.84
N SER A 12 10.48 1.21 -3.18
CA SER A 12 11.73 1.64 -3.80
C SER A 12 12.91 0.90 -3.20
N GLY A 13 13.86 0.49 -4.04
CA GLY A 13 15.09 -0.18 -3.60
C GLY A 13 16.01 0.75 -2.82
N PHE A 14 16.06 2.01 -3.21
CA PHE A 14 16.82 3.04 -2.50
C PHE A 14 15.88 4.20 -2.13
N GLY A 15 16.04 4.68 -0.92
CA GLY A 15 15.23 5.71 -0.33
C GLY A 15 14.43 5.18 0.84
N ARG A 16 14.43 5.93 1.94
CA ARG A 16 13.69 5.54 3.15
C ARG A 16 12.33 6.19 3.14
N CYS A 17 11.48 5.73 2.22
CA CYS A 17 10.17 6.32 2.06
C CYS A 17 9.18 5.22 1.63
N SER A 18 7.91 5.60 1.53
CA SER A 18 6.86 4.73 0.99
C SER A 18 6.73 3.43 1.78
N LEU A 19 6.64 2.29 1.11
CA LEU A 19 6.45 1.00 1.78
C LEU A 19 7.57 0.67 2.75
N THR A 20 8.83 0.96 2.39
CA THR A 20 9.97 0.65 3.25
C THR A 20 9.84 1.35 4.60
N ALA A 21 9.52 2.63 4.59
CA ALA A 21 9.35 3.39 5.82
C ALA A 21 8.12 2.93 6.60
N ALA A 22 7.00 2.75 5.93
CA ALA A 22 5.75 2.36 6.57
C ALA A 22 5.87 0.99 7.23
N ILE A 23 6.46 0.01 6.54
CA ILE A 23 6.63 -1.34 7.09
C ILE A 23 7.47 -1.29 8.36
N SER A 24 8.57 -0.53 8.33
CA SER A 24 9.46 -0.42 9.49
C SER A 24 8.76 0.17 10.71
N VAL A 25 8.01 1.26 10.52
CA VAL A 25 7.30 1.92 11.60
C VAL A 25 6.19 1.03 12.17
N ILE A 26 5.38 0.45 11.29
CA ILE A 26 4.25 -0.39 11.70
C ILE A 26 4.75 -1.64 12.43
N SER A 27 5.81 -2.26 11.92
CA SER A 27 6.39 -3.45 12.55
C SER A 27 6.96 -3.14 13.93
N ALA A 28 7.58 -1.97 14.10
CA ALA A 28 8.13 -1.54 15.38
C ALA A 28 7.03 -1.34 16.42
N MET A 29 5.79 -1.10 15.99
CA MET A 29 4.64 -0.97 16.89
C MET A 29 4.00 -2.31 17.23
N GLY A 30 4.55 -3.43 16.76
CA GLY A 30 4.00 -4.75 16.99
C GLY A 30 2.80 -5.09 16.12
N ILE A 31 2.63 -4.39 15.01
CA ILE A 31 1.52 -4.57 14.07
C ILE A 31 2.07 -5.19 12.79
N GLN A 32 1.31 -6.10 12.20
CA GLN A 32 1.72 -6.70 10.91
C GLN A 32 1.37 -5.75 9.77
N ALA A 33 2.39 -5.35 9.01
CA ALA A 33 2.20 -4.59 7.79
C ALA A 33 2.01 -5.55 6.62
N CYS A 34 0.92 -5.36 5.85
CA CYS A 34 0.61 -6.18 4.70
C CYS A 34 0.74 -5.30 3.46
N PRO A 35 1.88 -5.36 2.74
CA PRO A 35 2.14 -4.41 1.67
C PRO A 35 1.40 -4.76 0.38
N LEU A 36 0.80 -3.74 -0.23
CA LEU A 36 0.26 -3.81 -1.59
C LEU A 36 1.00 -2.75 -2.40
N PRO A 37 1.95 -3.14 -3.24
CA PRO A 37 2.73 -2.15 -3.98
C PRO A 37 1.91 -1.54 -5.12
N THR A 38 2.00 -0.21 -5.26
CA THR A 38 1.42 0.51 -6.40
C THR A 38 2.39 0.59 -7.56
N ALA A 39 3.69 0.57 -7.25
CA ALA A 39 4.78 0.56 -8.22
C ALA A 39 6.02 0.02 -7.53
N ILE A 40 6.90 -0.57 -8.30
CA ILE A 40 8.20 -1.03 -7.80
C ILE A 40 9.28 -0.25 -8.55
N LEU A 41 10.15 0.41 -7.79
CA LEU A 41 11.20 1.24 -8.34
C LEU A 41 12.57 0.75 -7.89
N THR A 42 13.57 0.90 -8.75
CA THR A 42 14.95 0.62 -8.35
C THR A 42 15.42 1.62 -7.32
N ALA A 43 14.93 2.87 -7.41
CA ALA A 43 15.21 3.93 -6.45
C ALA A 43 14.07 4.92 -6.50
N GLN A 44 13.90 5.72 -5.44
CA GLN A 44 12.87 6.76 -5.45
C GLN A 44 13.15 7.78 -6.56
N THR A 45 12.08 8.47 -7.01
CA THR A 45 12.15 9.37 -8.17
C THR A 45 13.07 10.58 -7.97
N GLY A 46 13.49 10.85 -6.74
CA GLY A 46 14.47 11.91 -6.48
C GLY A 46 15.89 11.58 -6.89
N TYR A 47 16.19 10.30 -7.15
CA TYR A 47 17.52 9.89 -7.63
C TYR A 47 17.68 10.18 -9.12
N PRO A 48 18.91 10.41 -9.60
CA PRO A 48 19.14 10.74 -11.02
C PRO A 48 18.75 9.62 -11.97
N HIS A 49 18.83 8.36 -11.52
CA HIS A 49 18.50 7.21 -12.33
C HIS A 49 17.61 6.27 -11.55
N TYR A 50 16.50 5.85 -12.17
CA TYR A 50 15.63 4.83 -11.59
C TYR A 50 14.85 4.16 -12.71
N TYR A 51 14.41 2.94 -12.44
CA TYR A 51 13.46 2.21 -13.28
C TYR A 51 12.18 2.01 -12.46
N LEU A 52 11.04 2.23 -13.08
CA LEU A 52 9.74 2.10 -12.42
C LEU A 52 8.91 1.04 -13.12
N ASP A 53 8.40 0.08 -12.34
CA ASP A 53 7.43 -0.90 -12.81
C ASP A 53 6.08 -0.55 -12.18
N ASP A 54 5.12 -0.15 -13.01
CA ASP A 54 3.79 0.26 -12.57
C ASP A 54 2.97 -0.99 -12.27
N TYR A 55 2.42 -1.09 -11.07
CA TYR A 55 1.66 -2.23 -10.60
C TYR A 55 0.15 -2.03 -10.66
N THR A 56 -0.34 -0.98 -11.30
CA THR A 56 -1.76 -0.66 -11.36
C THR A 56 -2.60 -1.88 -11.76
N ASP A 57 -2.20 -2.58 -12.82
CA ASP A 57 -2.94 -3.73 -13.33
C ASP A 57 -2.90 -4.93 -12.38
N LYS A 58 -1.92 -4.98 -11.48
CA LYS A 58 -1.74 -6.10 -10.56
C LYS A 58 -2.35 -5.87 -9.19
N MET A 59 -2.73 -4.62 -8.88
CA MET A 59 -3.30 -4.29 -7.58
C MET A 59 -4.60 -5.07 -7.32
N ASP A 60 -5.42 -5.23 -8.34
CA ASP A 60 -6.68 -5.94 -8.20
C ASP A 60 -6.46 -7.44 -7.94
N ILE A 61 -5.36 -7.99 -8.43
CA ILE A 61 -4.99 -9.38 -8.15
C ILE A 61 -4.73 -9.57 -6.66
N TYR A 62 -4.05 -8.63 -6.02
CA TYR A 62 -3.84 -8.65 -4.58
C TYR A 62 -5.16 -8.67 -3.82
N ARG A 63 -6.09 -7.78 -4.21
CA ARG A 63 -7.40 -7.72 -3.58
C ARG A 63 -8.14 -9.04 -3.71
N GLN A 64 -8.17 -9.61 -4.91
CA GLN A 64 -8.86 -10.87 -5.17
C GLN A 64 -8.25 -12.02 -4.38
N GLU A 65 -6.93 -12.13 -4.36
CA GLU A 65 -6.24 -13.22 -3.67
C GLU A 65 -6.42 -13.12 -2.16
N TRP A 66 -6.29 -11.91 -1.61
CA TRP A 66 -6.47 -11.71 -0.18
C TRP A 66 -7.94 -11.95 0.24
N GLN A 67 -8.89 -11.63 -0.63
CA GLN A 67 -10.29 -11.92 -0.37
C GLN A 67 -10.55 -13.43 -0.34
N LYS A 68 -9.95 -14.17 -1.26
CA LYS A 68 -10.04 -15.63 -1.29
C LYS A 68 -9.45 -16.27 -0.03
N MET A 69 -8.39 -15.66 0.51
CA MET A 69 -7.75 -16.12 1.74
C MET A 69 -8.58 -15.80 2.99
N GLY A 70 -9.66 -15.05 2.84
CA GLY A 70 -10.46 -14.64 3.98
C GLY A 70 -9.78 -13.60 4.86
N GLN A 71 -8.86 -12.82 4.30
CA GLN A 71 -8.15 -11.81 5.08
C GLN A 71 -9.06 -10.62 5.38
N HIS A 72 -8.80 -10.00 6.53
CA HIS A 72 -9.39 -8.72 6.88
C HIS A 72 -8.35 -7.89 7.63
N PHE A 73 -8.58 -6.60 7.69
CA PHE A 73 -7.58 -5.67 8.18
C PHE A 73 -8.17 -4.76 9.26
N ASP A 74 -7.38 -4.54 10.31
CA ASP A 74 -7.73 -3.58 11.35
C ASP A 74 -7.51 -2.14 10.89
N GLY A 75 -6.65 -1.95 9.88
CA GLY A 75 -6.41 -0.65 9.28
C GLY A 75 -6.02 -0.77 7.82
N ILE A 76 -6.29 0.31 7.09
CA ILE A 76 -5.86 0.48 5.70
C ILE A 76 -5.15 1.83 5.62
N TYR A 77 -3.88 1.79 5.22
CA TYR A 77 -3.07 2.99 5.03
C TYR A 77 -2.77 3.10 3.54
N THR A 78 -3.12 4.22 2.94
CA THR A 78 -2.77 4.49 1.54
C THR A 78 -1.98 5.77 1.43
N GLY A 79 -0.84 5.69 0.73
CA GLY A 79 0.02 6.83 0.49
C GLY A 79 -0.28 7.48 -0.86
N PHE A 80 0.77 8.00 -1.49
CA PHE A 80 0.66 8.71 -2.76
C PHE A 80 0.08 7.83 -3.86
N VAL A 81 -0.77 8.43 -4.70
CA VAL A 81 -1.41 7.77 -5.82
C VAL A 81 -1.03 8.51 -7.10
N ALA A 82 -0.48 7.78 -8.05
CA ALA A 82 0.09 8.38 -9.26
C ALA A 82 -0.93 8.61 -10.38
N SER A 83 -2.08 7.92 -10.38
CA SER A 83 -3.02 7.97 -11.49
C SER A 83 -4.45 7.71 -11.04
N GLU A 84 -5.41 8.11 -11.88
CA GLU A 84 -6.83 7.82 -11.62
C GLU A 84 -7.11 6.33 -11.59
N ALA A 85 -6.42 5.56 -12.43
CA ALA A 85 -6.58 4.11 -12.44
C ALA A 85 -6.19 3.49 -11.09
N GLN A 86 -5.14 4.00 -10.46
CA GLN A 86 -4.76 3.55 -9.12
C GLN A 86 -5.79 3.96 -8.07
N ILE A 87 -6.38 5.15 -8.21
CA ILE A 87 -7.44 5.59 -7.30
C ILE A 87 -8.61 4.62 -7.35
N ASP A 88 -9.04 4.21 -8.55
CA ASP A 88 -10.12 3.25 -8.69
C ASP A 88 -9.79 1.91 -8.04
N GLN A 89 -8.55 1.43 -8.21
CA GLN A 89 -8.10 0.19 -7.58
C GLN A 89 -8.10 0.29 -6.06
N ILE A 90 -7.69 1.43 -5.52
CA ILE A 90 -7.68 1.66 -4.09
C ILE A 90 -9.11 1.69 -3.55
N PHE A 91 -10.03 2.35 -4.23
CA PHE A 91 -11.44 2.34 -3.81
C PHE A 91 -12.03 0.93 -3.83
N HIS A 92 -11.70 0.13 -4.85
CA HIS A 92 -12.12 -1.28 -4.89
C HIS A 92 -11.60 -2.05 -3.69
N PHE A 93 -10.34 -1.82 -3.35
CA PHE A 93 -9.72 -2.47 -2.19
C PHE A 93 -10.44 -2.06 -0.90
N ILE A 94 -10.68 -0.78 -0.73
CA ILE A 94 -11.37 -0.27 0.45
C ILE A 94 -12.77 -0.86 0.54
N ASP A 95 -13.53 -0.85 -0.55
CA ASP A 95 -14.89 -1.41 -0.57
C ASP A 95 -14.90 -2.89 -0.18
N THR A 96 -13.86 -3.62 -0.57
CA THR A 96 -13.77 -5.06 -0.29
C THR A 96 -13.49 -5.34 1.19
N PHE A 97 -12.60 -4.56 1.81
CA PHE A 97 -12.05 -4.89 3.12
C PHE A 97 -12.47 -3.94 4.26
N TYR A 98 -13.03 -2.79 3.93
CA TYR A 98 -13.41 -1.82 4.96
C TYR A 98 -14.64 -2.30 5.72
N THR A 99 -14.56 -2.26 7.04
CA THR A 99 -15.69 -2.51 7.94
C THR A 99 -15.76 -1.37 8.95
N SER A 100 -16.81 -1.37 9.79
CA SER A 100 -16.96 -0.33 10.82
C SER A 100 -15.80 -0.33 11.82
N ASP A 101 -15.05 -1.44 11.92
CA ASP A 101 -13.93 -1.56 12.83
C ASP A 101 -12.57 -1.28 12.15
N THR A 102 -12.60 -0.97 10.85
CA THR A 102 -11.37 -0.73 10.10
C THR A 102 -10.98 0.75 10.16
N PHE A 103 -9.76 1.00 10.60
CA PHE A 103 -9.18 2.35 10.57
C PHE A 103 -8.70 2.66 9.15
N LEU A 104 -9.03 3.85 8.66
CA LEU A 104 -8.59 4.27 7.32
C LEU A 104 -7.75 5.53 7.43
N LEU A 105 -6.52 5.47 6.95
CA LEU A 105 -5.62 6.61 6.90
C LEU A 105 -5.17 6.84 5.46
N VAL A 106 -5.46 8.03 4.96
CA VAL A 106 -5.02 8.47 3.63
C VAL A 106 -3.99 9.56 3.83
N ASP A 107 -2.79 9.33 3.27
CA ASP A 107 -1.70 10.30 3.37
C ASP A 107 -1.61 11.05 2.04
N PRO A 108 -2.19 12.25 1.94
CA PRO A 108 -2.14 13.02 0.69
C PRO A 108 -0.76 13.63 0.52
N VAL A 109 0.00 13.14 -0.44
CA VAL A 109 1.26 13.77 -0.79
C VAL A 109 0.96 14.95 -1.71
N MET A 110 1.24 16.14 -1.21
CA MET A 110 1.12 17.37 -1.97
C MET A 110 2.40 17.54 -2.76
N GLY A 111 2.37 17.08 -3.95
CA GLY A 111 3.52 17.15 -4.86
C GLY A 111 3.71 18.53 -5.48
#